data_198eb796d8e2e86b92a8587d2dd33bfd
#
_entry.id   198eb796d8e2e86b92a8587d2dd33bfd
#
_cell.length_a   1.000
_cell.length_b   1.000
_cell.length_c   1.000
_cell.angle_alpha   90.00
_cell.angle_beta   90.00
_cell.angle_gamma   90.00
#
_symmetry.space_group_name_H-M   'P 1'
#
loop_
_entity.id
_entity.type
_entity.pdbx_description
1 polymer ?
#
loop_
_entity_poly.entity_id
_entity_poly.type
_entity_poly.pdbx_seq_one_letter_code
_entity_poly.pdbx_strand_id
1 'polypeptide(L)'
;MGVPKTTVLVLDCSEQAELADFYAQLLGAEARMGADPDVMEVIGNDGVHLAVRKDHGYAPPSWPRPDDASQAHLRILVSQDDMDEAEREAIGLGARPLDTKNNGGRHDVRMYSDPAGHSFALVVSAPVR
;
A
#
# COMPACT_ATOMS: atom_id res chain seq x y z
N MET A 1 31.03 0.35 6.07
CA MET A 1 30.16 -0.61 5.39
C MET A 1 29.74 -1.69 6.39
N GLY A 2 28.51 -2.08 6.35
CA GLY A 2 27.98 -3.02 7.32
C GLY A 2 27.78 -4.42 6.76
N VAL A 3 27.24 -5.28 7.59
CA VAL A 3 26.82 -6.61 7.18
C VAL A 3 25.64 -6.46 6.19
N PRO A 4 25.64 -7.24 5.10
CA PRO A 4 24.51 -7.20 4.16
C PRO A 4 23.17 -7.46 4.84
N LYS A 5 22.16 -6.69 4.47
CA LYS A 5 20.82 -6.75 5.04
C LYS A 5 19.78 -6.46 3.97
N THR A 6 18.59 -6.96 4.18
CA THR A 6 17.42 -6.56 3.39
C THR A 6 16.36 -6.03 4.34
N THR A 7 15.41 -5.30 3.78
CA THR A 7 14.30 -4.74 4.57
C THR A 7 12.98 -5.17 3.98
N VAL A 8 11.98 -5.33 4.83
CA VAL A 8 10.61 -5.66 4.42
C VAL A 8 9.68 -4.77 5.24
N LEU A 9 8.77 -4.10 4.58
CA LEU A 9 7.71 -3.36 5.28
C LEU A 9 6.62 -4.35 5.69
N VAL A 10 6.25 -4.34 6.95
CA VAL A 10 5.23 -5.23 7.48
C VAL A 10 4.00 -4.41 7.82
N LEU A 11 2.84 -4.83 7.30
CA LEU A 11 1.55 -4.21 7.58
C LEU A 11 0.74 -5.18 8.44
N ASP A 12 0.32 -4.73 9.60
CA ASP A 12 -0.51 -5.55 10.49
C ASP A 12 -1.97 -5.49 10.05
N CYS A 13 -2.70 -6.57 10.25
CA CYS A 13 -4.09 -6.66 9.83
C CYS A 13 -4.82 -7.76 10.61
N SER A 14 -6.13 -7.81 10.47
CA SER A 14 -6.91 -8.90 11.05
C SER A 14 -7.03 -10.10 10.10
N GLU A 15 -6.97 -9.86 8.78
CA GLU A 15 -7.13 -10.91 7.77
C GLU A 15 -6.00 -10.81 6.74
N GLN A 16 -4.91 -11.55 6.97
CA GLN A 16 -3.72 -11.40 6.15
C GLN A 16 -3.95 -11.81 4.69
N ALA A 17 -4.77 -12.83 4.44
CA ALA A 17 -5.00 -13.27 3.07
C ALA A 17 -5.67 -12.19 2.23
N GLU A 18 -6.64 -11.49 2.82
CA GLU A 18 -7.35 -10.42 2.14
C GLU A 18 -6.43 -9.25 1.82
N LEU A 19 -5.62 -8.83 2.78
CA LEU A 19 -4.71 -7.71 2.56
C LEU A 19 -3.59 -8.07 1.59
N ALA A 20 -3.05 -9.28 1.71
CA ALA A 20 -2.01 -9.73 0.77
C ALA A 20 -2.55 -9.76 -0.66
N ASP A 21 -3.78 -10.26 -0.85
CA ASP A 21 -4.39 -10.33 -2.16
C ASP A 21 -4.61 -8.92 -2.75
N PHE A 22 -5.05 -7.99 -1.92
CA PHE A 22 -5.22 -6.60 -2.35
C PHE A 22 -3.93 -6.03 -2.94
N TYR A 23 -2.83 -6.13 -2.18
CA TYR A 23 -1.57 -5.56 -2.65
C TYR A 23 -0.94 -6.36 -3.78
N ALA A 24 -1.12 -7.68 -3.79
CA ALA A 24 -0.62 -8.49 -4.91
C ALA A 24 -1.28 -8.06 -6.22
N GLN A 25 -2.58 -7.86 -6.21
CA GLN A 25 -3.28 -7.43 -7.42
C GLN A 25 -2.96 -5.99 -7.78
N LEU A 26 -2.92 -5.09 -6.80
CA LEU A 26 -2.65 -3.68 -7.06
C LEU A 26 -1.24 -3.47 -7.62
N LEU A 27 -0.26 -4.21 -7.11
CA LEU A 27 1.15 -4.02 -7.46
C LEU A 27 1.64 -4.99 -8.52
N GLY A 28 0.78 -5.86 -9.03
CA GLY A 28 1.20 -6.86 -10.01
C GLY A 28 2.22 -7.84 -9.43
N ALA A 29 2.03 -8.23 -8.17
CA ALA A 29 2.95 -9.07 -7.43
C ALA A 29 2.28 -10.39 -7.05
N GLU A 30 3.05 -11.27 -6.41
CA GLU A 30 2.55 -12.56 -5.93
C GLU A 30 2.46 -12.56 -4.42
N ALA A 31 1.36 -13.08 -3.88
CA ALA A 31 1.23 -13.33 -2.46
C ALA A 31 1.60 -14.78 -2.19
N ARG A 32 2.41 -15.02 -1.15
CA ARG A 32 2.79 -16.37 -0.77
C ARG A 32 2.89 -16.48 0.75
N MET A 33 2.73 -17.71 1.25
CA MET A 33 2.85 -17.96 2.67
C MET A 33 4.29 -17.77 3.12
N GLY A 34 4.47 -17.13 4.28
CA GLY A 34 5.75 -17.04 4.92
C GLY A 34 6.04 -18.27 5.77
N ALA A 35 7.21 -18.28 6.41
CA ALA A 35 7.56 -19.35 7.34
C ALA A 35 6.65 -19.32 8.58
N ASP A 36 6.25 -18.14 9.01
CA ASP A 36 5.30 -17.94 10.09
C ASP A 36 3.87 -18.03 9.51
N PRO A 37 2.98 -18.86 10.06
CA PRO A 37 1.63 -18.99 9.51
C PRO A 37 0.79 -17.72 9.58
N ASP A 38 1.15 -16.75 10.43
CA ASP A 38 0.43 -15.48 10.51
C ASP A 38 0.95 -14.45 9.52
N VAL A 39 1.98 -14.77 8.74
CA VAL A 39 2.62 -13.82 7.82
C VAL A 39 2.48 -14.31 6.40
N MET A 40 2.06 -13.41 5.51
CA MET A 40 2.13 -13.64 4.07
C MET A 40 3.03 -12.58 3.46
N GLU A 41 3.76 -12.96 2.42
CA GLU A 41 4.65 -12.04 1.72
C GLU A 41 4.06 -11.68 0.37
N VAL A 42 4.28 -10.42 -0.03
CA VAL A 42 3.86 -9.92 -1.35
C VAL A 42 5.16 -9.52 -2.06
N ILE A 43 5.51 -10.28 -3.07
CA ILE A 43 6.80 -10.14 -3.76
C ILE A 43 6.56 -9.94 -5.24
N GLY A 44 7.16 -8.91 -5.79
CA GLY A 44 7.06 -8.60 -7.19
C GLY A 44 8.38 -8.15 -7.75
N ASN A 45 8.33 -7.61 -8.97
CA ASN A 45 9.49 -7.05 -9.64
C ASN A 45 9.75 -5.64 -9.12
N ASP A 46 10.92 -5.09 -9.48
CA ASP A 46 11.27 -3.70 -9.19
C ASP A 46 11.28 -3.35 -7.71
N GLY A 47 11.68 -4.32 -6.87
CA GLY A 47 11.85 -4.07 -5.45
C GLY A 47 10.58 -4.18 -4.62
N VAL A 48 9.48 -4.63 -5.20
CA VAL A 48 8.25 -4.82 -4.42
C VAL A 48 8.46 -5.98 -3.44
N HIS A 49 8.43 -5.68 -2.15
CA HIS A 49 8.54 -6.69 -1.11
C HIS A 49 7.86 -6.17 0.16
N LEU A 50 6.66 -6.63 0.39
CA LEU A 50 5.88 -6.32 1.58
C LEU A 50 5.57 -7.60 2.31
N ALA A 51 5.25 -7.50 3.59
CA ALA A 51 4.68 -8.61 4.34
C ALA A 51 3.41 -8.12 5.03
N VAL A 52 2.43 -8.97 5.16
CA VAL A 52 1.22 -8.68 5.92
C VAL A 52 1.15 -9.69 7.05
N ARG A 53 0.89 -9.21 8.26
CA ARG A 53 0.91 -10.05 9.46
C ARG A 53 -0.44 -9.99 10.14
N LYS A 54 -1.00 -11.17 10.43
CA LYS A 54 -2.22 -11.24 11.21
C LYS A 54 -1.91 -10.93 12.67
N ASP A 55 -2.54 -9.90 13.18
CA ASP A 55 -2.43 -9.50 14.58
C ASP A 55 -3.79 -9.74 15.22
N HIS A 56 -3.84 -10.67 16.15
CA HIS A 56 -5.12 -11.10 16.75
C HIS A 56 -5.80 -10.01 17.55
N GLY A 57 -5.08 -8.95 17.92
CA GLY A 57 -5.66 -7.80 18.59
C GLY A 57 -5.75 -6.56 17.71
N TYR A 58 -5.68 -6.73 16.40
CA TYR A 58 -5.61 -5.60 15.48
C TYR A 58 -6.83 -4.70 15.55
N ALA A 59 -6.58 -3.38 15.60
CA ALA A 59 -7.59 -2.35 15.43
C ALA A 59 -7.12 -1.43 14.30
N PRO A 60 -8.02 -1.05 13.35
CA PRO A 60 -7.63 -0.16 12.27
C PRO A 60 -7.12 1.19 12.78
N PRO A 61 -6.17 1.81 12.06
CA PRO A 61 -5.70 3.14 12.44
C PRO A 61 -6.83 4.17 12.37
N SER A 62 -6.75 5.19 13.19
CA SER A 62 -7.77 6.24 13.23
C SER A 62 -7.50 7.40 12.27
N TRP A 63 -6.30 7.46 11.69
CA TRP A 63 -5.97 8.48 10.71
C TRP A 63 -6.94 8.39 9.51
N PRO A 64 -7.44 9.47 8.91
CA PRO A 64 -6.91 10.84 9.05
C PRO A 64 -7.75 11.76 9.94
N ARG A 65 -7.97 11.43 11.16
CA ARG A 65 -8.69 12.30 12.09
C ARG A 65 -7.83 13.50 12.47
N PRO A 66 -8.43 14.65 12.81
CA PRO A 66 -7.64 15.87 13.05
C PRO A 66 -6.62 15.76 14.16
N ASP A 67 -6.89 14.95 15.18
CA ASP A 67 -6.00 14.78 16.33
C ASP A 67 -5.06 13.58 16.20
N ASP A 68 -5.16 12.84 15.10
CA ASP A 68 -4.32 11.68 14.83
C ASP A 68 -3.53 11.90 13.55
N ALA A 69 -2.26 11.56 13.57
CA ALA A 69 -1.40 11.70 12.40
C ALA A 69 -0.94 10.33 11.91
N SER A 70 -0.93 10.18 10.60
CA SER A 70 -0.31 9.01 10.00
C SER A 70 1.20 9.14 10.13
N GLN A 71 1.86 8.14 10.70
CA GLN A 71 3.31 8.17 10.91
C GLN A 71 4.07 7.53 9.77
N ALA A 72 3.39 6.73 8.96
CA ALA A 72 3.98 6.10 7.80
C ALA A 72 2.87 5.74 6.82
N HIS A 73 3.19 5.82 5.55
CA HIS A 73 2.26 5.35 4.51
C HIS A 73 3.06 4.91 3.30
N LEU A 74 2.47 4.04 2.49
CA LEU A 74 3.08 3.56 1.27
C LEU A 74 2.81 4.56 0.16
N ARG A 75 3.83 4.91 -0.62
CA ARG A 75 3.66 5.71 -1.83
C ARG A 75 3.85 4.82 -3.03
N ILE A 76 2.86 4.81 -3.91
CA ILE A 76 2.90 4.02 -5.13
C ILE A 76 3.02 5.01 -6.28
N LEU A 77 4.10 4.89 -7.04
CA LEU A 77 4.41 5.83 -8.12
C LEU A 77 3.78 5.35 -9.42
N VAL A 78 3.06 6.25 -10.07
CA VAL A 78 2.30 5.94 -11.27
C VAL A 78 2.56 7.06 -12.27
N SER A 79 2.54 6.76 -13.57
CA SER A 79 2.66 7.81 -14.57
C SER A 79 1.43 8.70 -14.54
N GLN A 80 1.60 9.96 -14.95
CA GLN A 80 0.51 10.93 -14.95
C GLN A 80 -0.68 10.42 -15.78
N ASP A 81 -0.41 9.77 -16.91
CA ASP A 81 -1.47 9.27 -17.80
C ASP A 81 -2.25 8.11 -17.20
N ASP A 82 -1.67 7.39 -16.25
CA ASP A 82 -2.28 6.19 -15.66
C ASP A 82 -2.98 6.47 -14.33
N MET A 83 -2.95 7.70 -13.83
CA MET A 83 -3.49 7.99 -12.49
C MET A 83 -4.98 7.67 -12.34
N ASP A 84 -5.80 8.06 -13.32
CA ASP A 84 -7.23 7.79 -13.22
C ASP A 84 -7.55 6.30 -13.26
N GLU A 85 -6.83 5.56 -14.09
CA GLU A 85 -7.01 4.12 -14.17
C GLU A 85 -6.52 3.43 -12.91
N ALA A 86 -5.37 3.87 -12.37
CA ALA A 86 -4.85 3.33 -11.11
C ALA A 86 -5.82 3.57 -9.96
N GLU A 87 -6.47 4.73 -9.92
CA GLU A 87 -7.48 5.00 -8.91
C GLU A 87 -8.67 4.05 -9.05
N ARG A 88 -9.17 3.86 -10.27
CA ARG A 88 -10.28 2.94 -10.50
C ARG A 88 -9.91 1.52 -10.08
N GLU A 89 -8.71 1.09 -10.39
CA GLU A 89 -8.22 -0.22 -10.00
C GLU A 89 -8.17 -0.37 -8.48
N ALA A 90 -7.59 0.60 -7.79
CA ALA A 90 -7.47 0.55 -6.33
C ALA A 90 -8.84 0.50 -5.67
N ILE A 91 -9.77 1.34 -6.10
CA ILE A 91 -11.14 1.36 -5.54
C ILE A 91 -11.84 0.04 -5.85
N GLY A 92 -11.68 -0.48 -7.06
CA GLY A 92 -12.27 -1.76 -7.43
C GLY A 92 -11.77 -2.93 -6.60
N LEU A 93 -10.54 -2.85 -6.07
CA LEU A 93 -9.95 -3.87 -5.23
C LEU A 93 -10.29 -3.70 -3.75
N GLY A 94 -10.91 -2.58 -3.36
CA GLY A 94 -11.35 -2.38 -2.00
C GLY A 94 -10.76 -1.17 -1.29
N ALA A 95 -9.95 -0.35 -1.96
CA ALA A 95 -9.44 0.87 -1.36
C ALA A 95 -10.55 1.90 -1.22
N ARG A 96 -10.44 2.76 -0.21
CA ARG A 96 -11.38 3.85 0.02
C ARG A 96 -10.67 5.19 -0.09
N PRO A 97 -11.20 6.14 -0.89
CA PRO A 97 -10.57 7.45 -1.01
C PRO A 97 -10.59 8.21 0.32
N LEU A 98 -9.48 8.83 0.66
CA LEU A 98 -9.37 9.69 1.85
C LEU A 98 -9.23 11.15 1.44
N ASP A 99 -8.33 11.43 0.50
CA ASP A 99 -8.11 12.77 0.00
C ASP A 99 -7.67 12.67 -1.46
N THR A 100 -8.56 13.09 -2.37
CA THR A 100 -8.27 13.08 -3.80
C THR A 100 -8.47 14.47 -4.41
N LYS A 101 -8.33 15.52 -3.59
CA LYS A 101 -8.59 16.89 -4.02
C LYS A 101 -7.58 17.42 -5.02
N ASN A 102 -6.33 16.98 -4.90
CA ASN A 102 -5.26 17.46 -5.77
C ASN A 102 -5.06 16.50 -6.93
N ASN A 103 -6.14 16.19 -7.64
CA ASN A 103 -6.05 15.27 -8.74
C ASN A 103 -5.85 16.02 -10.06
N GLY A 104 -5.16 15.36 -10.97
CA GLY A 104 -4.84 15.91 -12.28
C GLY A 104 -3.48 16.58 -12.31
N GLY A 105 -2.79 16.47 -13.43
CA GLY A 105 -1.50 17.09 -13.63
C GLY A 105 -0.35 16.32 -13.01
N ARG A 106 0.82 16.90 -13.09
CA ARG A 106 2.06 16.22 -12.71
C ARG A 106 2.38 16.27 -11.22
N HIS A 107 1.57 16.98 -10.44
CA HIS A 107 1.71 17.02 -8.98
C HIS A 107 0.54 16.31 -8.28
N ASP A 108 -0.15 15.46 -9.01
CA ASP A 108 -1.30 14.72 -8.51
C ASP A 108 -0.87 13.77 -7.40
N VAL A 109 -1.50 13.91 -6.24
CA VAL A 109 -1.29 13.02 -5.10
C VAL A 109 -2.67 12.67 -4.54
N ARG A 110 -2.97 11.38 -4.47
CA ARG A 110 -4.28 10.91 -3.99
C ARG A 110 -4.09 9.92 -2.86
N MET A 111 -4.81 10.14 -1.77
CA MET A 111 -4.69 9.31 -0.56
C MET A 111 -5.89 8.38 -0.43
N TYR A 112 -5.59 7.14 -0.01
CA TYR A 112 -6.60 6.09 0.17
C TYR A 112 -6.32 5.31 1.43
N SER A 113 -7.32 4.54 1.90
CA SER A 113 -7.06 3.49 2.87
C SER A 113 -7.21 2.13 2.19
N ASP A 114 -6.36 1.19 2.60
CA ASP A 114 -6.47 -0.19 2.13
C ASP A 114 -7.55 -0.94 2.93
N PRO A 115 -7.86 -2.21 2.60
CA PRO A 115 -8.91 -2.95 3.31
C PRO A 115 -8.68 -3.10 4.82
N ALA A 116 -7.46 -2.98 5.30
CA ALA A 116 -7.16 -3.04 6.73
C ALA A 116 -7.12 -1.66 7.38
N GLY A 117 -7.30 -0.59 6.61
CA GLY A 117 -7.32 0.77 7.13
C GLY A 117 -5.99 1.51 7.09
N HIS A 118 -4.94 0.91 6.55
CA HIS A 118 -3.67 1.62 6.38
C HIS A 118 -3.77 2.63 5.25
N SER A 119 -3.14 3.78 5.42
CA SER A 119 -3.12 4.78 4.36
C SER A 119 -2.05 4.47 3.32
N PHE A 120 -2.36 4.74 2.07
CA PHE A 120 -1.37 4.72 1.00
C PHE A 120 -1.72 5.83 0.01
N ALA A 121 -0.75 6.20 -0.81
CA ALA A 121 -0.93 7.25 -1.81
C ALA A 121 -0.59 6.74 -3.19
N LEU A 122 -1.35 7.20 -4.17
CA LEU A 122 -0.95 7.15 -5.58
C LEU A 122 -0.37 8.51 -5.93
N VAL A 123 0.83 8.52 -6.47
CA VAL A 123 1.58 9.75 -6.71
C VAL A 123 2.17 9.70 -8.12
N VAL A 124 2.08 10.81 -8.83
CA VAL A 124 2.69 10.90 -10.16
C VAL A 124 4.19 10.80 -10.02
N SER A 125 4.79 9.84 -10.73
CA SER A 125 6.22 9.67 -10.72
C SER A 125 6.92 10.81 -11.46
N ALA A 126 8.06 11.25 -10.93
CA ALA A 126 8.84 12.27 -11.61
C ALA A 126 9.36 11.73 -12.95
N PRO A 127 9.46 12.56 -13.98
CA PRO A 127 10.04 12.12 -15.26
C PRO A 127 11.46 11.62 -15.06
N VAL A 128 11.80 10.53 -15.76
CA VAL A 128 13.16 9.99 -15.76
C VAL A 128 13.96 10.71 -16.83
N ARG A 129 15.20 11.03 -16.52
CA ARG A 129 16.06 11.75 -17.42
C ARG A 129 17.20 10.90 -17.90
#